data_327ff93b329b89871876c4fa326886a6
#
_entry.id   327ff93b329b89871876c4fa326886a6
#
_cell.length_a   1.000
_cell.length_b   1.000
_cell.length_c   1.000
_cell.angle_alpha   90.00
_cell.angle_beta   90.00
_cell.angle_gamma   90.00
#
_symmetry.space_group_name_H-M   'P 1'
#
loop_
_entity.id
_entity.type
_entity.pdbx_description
1 polymer ?
#
loop_
_entity_poly.entity_id
_entity_poly.type
_entity_poly.pdbx_seq_one_letter_code
_entity_poly.pdbx_strand_id
1 'polypeptide(L)'
;MPLLQLISTAPRAGKTTVAAGLAQGFAREGRHVDLLRVGASEAAADDARTFASYLFASAPAEPVPREPLKAAPDRVVVVEIDAGDEPLDAPAVVVVRGGPSAEDAALGKRLGGRLIGSIATVVPFSAIEDVARALTNADLRPLAVLPEDACLAAPSVEDIRHALAADVLHEGENFQVAIENLLVAPVYTDGAKVHFRRYRGTAAVLAPSYKTDLLLAAIEAEASCVIVTGGHQPSHYVIDRVEREPVTLLLAQHQTLAAVSALSDVWTASAFAGEAKAEAVFALLESRIDWAALIKKLA
;
A
#
# COMPACT_ATOMS: atom_id res chain seq x y z
N MET A 1 5.25 -23.89 -16.70
CA MET A 1 5.49 -22.46 -16.87
C MET A 1 5.18 -21.78 -15.57
N PRO A 2 6.10 -21.01 -14.98
CA PRO A 2 5.90 -20.42 -13.65
C PRO A 2 4.97 -19.20 -13.72
N LEU A 3 3.66 -19.46 -13.82
CA LEU A 3 2.62 -18.45 -13.71
C LEU A 3 1.88 -18.66 -12.39
N LEU A 4 1.76 -17.62 -11.59
CA LEU A 4 1.04 -17.59 -10.33
C LEU A 4 -0.07 -16.56 -10.39
N GLN A 5 -1.30 -16.99 -10.23
CA GLN A 5 -2.43 -16.06 -10.13
C GLN A 5 -2.78 -15.74 -8.68
N LEU A 6 -3.16 -14.50 -8.44
CA LEU A 6 -3.72 -14.00 -7.18
C LEU A 6 -5.21 -13.76 -7.35
N ILE A 7 -5.99 -14.39 -6.51
CA ILE A 7 -7.44 -14.38 -6.57
C ILE A 7 -8.05 -14.14 -5.19
N SER A 8 -9.21 -13.52 -5.14
CA SER A 8 -10.00 -13.34 -3.91
C SER A 8 -11.49 -13.40 -4.23
N THR A 9 -12.31 -13.72 -3.25
CA THR A 9 -13.76 -13.67 -3.36
C THR A 9 -14.29 -12.25 -3.19
N ALA A 10 -13.60 -11.42 -2.41
CA ALA A 10 -14.00 -10.06 -2.10
C ALA A 10 -13.04 -9.00 -2.69
N PRO A 11 -13.54 -7.81 -3.06
CA PRO A 11 -12.68 -6.68 -3.39
C PRO A 11 -11.87 -6.21 -2.17
N ARG A 12 -10.79 -5.48 -2.41
CA ARG A 12 -9.90 -4.95 -1.34
C ARG A 12 -9.36 -6.02 -0.37
N ALA A 13 -9.23 -7.26 -0.80
CA ALA A 13 -8.61 -8.32 -0.02
C ALA A 13 -7.07 -8.16 0.11
N GLY A 14 -6.46 -7.16 -0.54
CA GLY A 14 -5.03 -6.93 -0.52
C GLY A 14 -4.26 -7.70 -1.61
N LYS A 15 -4.93 -8.11 -2.70
CA LYS A 15 -4.27 -8.81 -3.82
C LYS A 15 -3.10 -8.02 -4.41
N THR A 16 -3.31 -6.74 -4.70
CA THR A 16 -2.29 -5.82 -5.26
C THR A 16 -1.06 -5.75 -4.35
N THR A 17 -1.28 -5.64 -3.03
CA THR A 17 -0.24 -5.65 -2.00
C THR A 17 0.55 -6.98 -2.03
N VAL A 18 -0.17 -8.11 -2.01
CA VAL A 18 0.46 -9.45 -2.03
C VAL A 18 1.16 -9.69 -3.36
N ALA A 19 0.59 -9.23 -4.49
CA ALA A 19 1.20 -9.38 -5.81
C ALA A 19 2.57 -8.67 -5.88
N ALA A 20 2.64 -7.43 -5.44
CA ALA A 20 3.89 -6.67 -5.39
C ALA A 20 4.91 -7.33 -4.47
N GLY A 21 4.51 -7.75 -3.27
CA GLY A 21 5.40 -8.42 -2.32
C GLY A 21 5.94 -9.75 -2.83
N LEU A 22 5.09 -10.57 -3.47
CA LEU A 22 5.54 -11.83 -4.07
C LEU A 22 6.46 -11.58 -5.28
N ALA A 23 6.15 -10.59 -6.12
CA ALA A 23 6.99 -10.21 -7.25
C ALA A 23 8.38 -9.78 -6.78
N GLN A 24 8.44 -8.93 -5.76
CA GLN A 24 9.71 -8.50 -5.16
C GLN A 24 10.47 -9.67 -4.54
N GLY A 25 9.79 -10.59 -3.86
CA GLY A 25 10.41 -11.79 -3.31
C GLY A 25 11.03 -12.68 -4.39
N PHE A 26 10.31 -12.95 -5.48
CA PHE A 26 10.88 -13.69 -6.61
C PHE A 26 12.07 -12.97 -7.26
N ALA A 27 12.02 -11.65 -7.37
CA ALA A 27 13.14 -10.85 -7.89
C ALA A 27 14.37 -10.95 -6.98
N ARG A 28 14.19 -10.92 -5.65
CA ARG A 28 15.26 -11.13 -4.64
C ARG A 28 15.87 -12.54 -4.73
N GLU A 29 15.07 -13.54 -5.10
CA GLU A 29 15.54 -14.90 -5.39
C GLU A 29 16.23 -15.03 -6.78
N GLY A 30 16.53 -13.91 -7.45
CA GLY A 30 17.24 -13.86 -8.74
C GLY A 30 16.38 -14.26 -9.94
N ARG A 31 15.05 -14.18 -9.83
CA ARG A 31 14.15 -14.46 -10.96
C ARG A 31 13.77 -13.20 -11.70
N HIS A 32 13.66 -13.29 -13.02
CA HIS A 32 12.99 -12.24 -13.79
C HIS A 32 11.48 -12.34 -13.55
N VAL A 33 10.83 -11.24 -13.21
CA VAL A 33 9.43 -11.22 -12.83
C VAL A 33 8.63 -10.34 -13.80
N ASP A 34 7.53 -10.89 -14.32
CA ASP A 34 6.49 -10.12 -14.96
C ASP A 34 5.31 -10.00 -13.98
N LEU A 35 4.93 -8.75 -13.66
CA LEU A 35 3.82 -8.46 -12.76
C LEU A 35 2.67 -7.88 -13.58
N LEU A 36 1.58 -8.65 -13.69
CA LEU A 36 0.49 -8.36 -14.62
C LEU A 36 -0.83 -8.14 -13.88
N ARG A 37 -1.63 -7.23 -14.41
CA ARG A 37 -3.01 -6.98 -13.97
C ARG A 37 -3.98 -7.35 -15.07
N VAL A 38 -4.91 -8.25 -14.77
CA VAL A 38 -6.01 -8.63 -15.66
C VAL A 38 -7.32 -8.06 -15.12
N GLY A 39 -8.10 -7.41 -15.96
CA GLY A 39 -9.38 -6.79 -15.59
C GLY A 39 -9.71 -5.62 -16.50
N ALA A 40 -10.93 -5.13 -16.42
CA ALA A 40 -11.41 -3.99 -17.21
C ALA A 40 -11.93 -2.83 -16.35
N SER A 41 -11.79 -2.92 -15.02
CA SER A 41 -12.23 -1.89 -14.09
C SER A 41 -11.23 -0.73 -14.03
N GLU A 42 -11.68 0.44 -13.60
CA GLU A 42 -10.82 1.59 -13.33
C GLU A 42 -9.75 1.23 -12.27
N ALA A 43 -10.16 0.49 -11.23
CA ALA A 43 -9.23 -0.03 -10.23
C ALA A 43 -8.15 -0.94 -10.84
N ALA A 44 -8.48 -1.75 -11.86
CA ALA A 44 -7.47 -2.55 -12.56
C ALA A 44 -6.46 -1.68 -13.32
N ALA A 45 -6.90 -0.56 -13.89
CA ALA A 45 -6.00 0.38 -14.54
C ALA A 45 -5.08 1.09 -13.55
N ASP A 46 -5.58 1.46 -12.36
CA ASP A 46 -4.78 2.05 -11.28
C ASP A 46 -3.74 1.06 -10.76
N ASP A 47 -4.14 -0.19 -10.50
CA ASP A 47 -3.24 -1.26 -10.09
C ASP A 47 -2.14 -1.51 -11.13
N ALA A 48 -2.48 -1.53 -12.44
CA ALA A 48 -1.50 -1.71 -13.51
C ALA A 48 -0.48 -0.57 -13.56
N ARG A 49 -0.92 0.69 -13.40
CA ARG A 49 -0.02 1.84 -13.31
C ARG A 49 0.90 1.74 -12.10
N THR A 50 0.37 1.30 -10.97
CA THR A 50 1.15 1.05 -9.75
C THR A 50 2.22 -0.02 -10.00
N PHE A 51 1.87 -1.14 -10.62
CA PHE A 51 2.82 -2.20 -10.96
C PHE A 51 3.92 -1.72 -11.90
N ALA A 52 3.57 -0.90 -12.89
CA ALA A 52 4.53 -0.33 -13.85
C ALA A 52 5.53 0.65 -13.21
N SER A 53 5.24 1.17 -12.02
CA SER A 53 6.16 2.06 -11.28
C SER A 53 7.29 1.32 -10.56
N TYR A 54 7.19 -0.01 -10.38
CA TYR A 54 8.18 -0.79 -9.66
C TYR A 54 9.34 -1.23 -10.54
N LEU A 55 10.58 -1.05 -10.05
CA LEU A 55 11.79 -1.39 -10.78
C LEU A 55 12.18 -2.88 -10.68
N PHE A 56 11.62 -3.61 -9.73
CA PHE A 56 11.93 -5.03 -9.50
C PHE A 56 11.15 -6.00 -10.41
N ALA A 57 10.17 -5.52 -11.16
CA ALA A 57 9.37 -6.33 -12.08
C ALA A 57 9.14 -5.61 -13.41
N SER A 58 8.89 -6.38 -14.47
CA SER A 58 8.41 -5.86 -15.73
C SER A 58 6.88 -5.86 -15.71
N ALA A 59 6.27 -4.70 -15.88
CA ALA A 59 4.81 -4.56 -15.85
C ALA A 59 4.33 -3.56 -16.89
N PRO A 60 3.28 -3.86 -17.67
CA PRO A 60 2.62 -2.88 -18.52
C PRO A 60 1.81 -1.91 -17.67
N ALA A 61 1.75 -0.63 -18.09
CA ALA A 61 0.98 0.41 -17.40
C ALA A 61 -0.55 0.29 -17.58
N GLU A 62 -1.00 -0.65 -18.41
CA GLU A 62 -2.40 -0.95 -18.67
C GLU A 62 -2.69 -2.42 -18.38
N PRO A 63 -3.94 -2.75 -17.97
CA PRO A 63 -4.33 -4.14 -17.78
C PRO A 63 -4.16 -4.95 -19.08
N VAL A 64 -3.73 -6.20 -18.91
CA VAL A 64 -3.54 -7.10 -20.04
C VAL A 64 -4.80 -7.96 -20.28
N PRO A 65 -5.01 -8.42 -21.52
CA PRO A 65 -6.07 -9.39 -21.82
C PRO A 65 -5.89 -10.67 -21.03
N ARG A 66 -7.00 -11.29 -20.67
CA ARG A 66 -7.01 -12.53 -19.90
C ARG A 66 -6.31 -13.70 -20.62
N GLU A 67 -6.34 -13.74 -21.95
CA GLU A 67 -5.70 -14.75 -22.77
C GLU A 67 -5.11 -14.15 -24.06
N PRO A 68 -4.00 -14.67 -24.56
CA PRO A 68 -3.13 -15.69 -23.96
C PRO A 68 -2.03 -15.09 -23.08
N LEU A 69 -1.99 -15.44 -21.80
CA LEU A 69 -0.87 -15.10 -20.92
C LEU A 69 0.26 -16.08 -21.18
N LYS A 70 1.34 -15.62 -21.81
CA LYS A 70 2.53 -16.43 -22.12
C LYS A 70 3.65 -16.09 -21.14
N ALA A 71 4.13 -17.06 -20.40
CA ALA A 71 5.35 -16.91 -19.62
C ALA A 71 6.54 -17.48 -20.39
N ALA A 72 7.66 -16.76 -20.38
CA ALA A 72 8.92 -17.31 -20.85
C ALA A 72 9.48 -18.30 -19.81
N PRO A 73 10.29 -19.31 -20.22
CA PRO A 73 10.77 -20.34 -19.30
C PRO A 73 11.64 -19.84 -18.16
N ASP A 74 12.29 -18.71 -18.32
CA ASP A 74 13.20 -18.05 -17.38
C ASP A 74 12.53 -16.99 -16.48
N ARG A 75 11.22 -16.75 -16.68
CA ARG A 75 10.47 -15.72 -15.97
C ARG A 75 9.40 -16.31 -15.06
N VAL A 76 9.14 -15.65 -13.96
CA VAL A 76 7.96 -15.86 -13.11
C VAL A 76 6.91 -14.81 -13.45
N VAL A 77 5.72 -15.24 -13.81
CA VAL A 77 4.60 -14.34 -14.08
C VAL A 77 3.67 -14.33 -12.88
N VAL A 78 3.54 -13.19 -12.23
CA VAL A 78 2.57 -12.96 -11.15
C VAL A 78 1.41 -12.18 -11.73
N VAL A 79 0.20 -12.75 -11.64
CA VAL A 79 -1.01 -12.16 -12.24
C VAL A 79 -2.03 -11.87 -11.17
N GLU A 80 -2.49 -10.62 -11.09
CA GLU A 80 -3.64 -10.27 -10.30
C GLU A 80 -4.90 -10.23 -11.19
N ILE A 81 -5.98 -10.87 -10.73
CA ILE A 81 -7.29 -10.85 -11.39
C ILE A 81 -8.35 -10.19 -10.51
N ASP A 82 -9.46 -9.71 -11.09
CA ASP A 82 -10.54 -9.08 -10.34
C ASP A 82 -11.18 -10.04 -9.34
N ALA A 83 -11.73 -9.50 -8.26
CA ALA A 83 -12.40 -10.29 -7.25
C ALA A 83 -13.68 -10.90 -7.84
N GLY A 84 -13.88 -12.19 -7.57
CA GLY A 84 -15.05 -12.94 -8.05
C GLY A 84 -14.96 -13.42 -9.50
N ASP A 85 -13.92 -13.04 -10.25
CA ASP A 85 -13.67 -13.55 -11.59
C ASP A 85 -13.34 -15.04 -11.59
N GLU A 86 -13.62 -15.72 -12.73
CA GLU A 86 -13.22 -17.11 -12.92
C GLU A 86 -11.69 -17.25 -12.85
N PRO A 87 -11.17 -18.24 -12.10
CA PRO A 87 -9.73 -18.50 -12.06
C PRO A 87 -9.16 -18.84 -13.44
N LEU A 88 -7.91 -18.44 -13.68
CA LEU A 88 -7.15 -18.94 -14.83
C LEU A 88 -6.81 -20.42 -14.65
N ASP A 89 -6.46 -21.12 -15.73
CA ASP A 89 -5.94 -22.48 -15.63
C ASP A 89 -4.45 -22.46 -15.24
N ALA A 90 -4.17 -22.02 -14.02
CA ALA A 90 -2.83 -21.80 -13.49
C ALA A 90 -2.79 -21.99 -11.97
N PRO A 91 -1.61 -22.25 -11.40
CA PRO A 91 -1.39 -22.20 -9.95
C PRO A 91 -1.91 -20.91 -9.31
N ALA A 92 -2.57 -21.03 -8.16
CA ALA A 92 -3.29 -19.93 -7.52
C ALA A 92 -2.94 -19.76 -6.04
N VAL A 93 -2.83 -18.51 -5.62
CA VAL A 93 -2.86 -18.10 -4.22
C VAL A 93 -4.16 -17.36 -3.95
N VAL A 94 -4.92 -17.85 -2.97
CA VAL A 94 -6.14 -17.17 -2.50
C VAL A 94 -5.75 -16.11 -1.47
N VAL A 95 -6.11 -14.86 -1.74
CA VAL A 95 -5.89 -13.75 -0.81
C VAL A 95 -7.18 -13.45 -0.06
N VAL A 96 -7.10 -13.49 1.27
CA VAL A 96 -8.24 -13.29 2.19
C VAL A 96 -7.98 -12.07 3.07
N ARG A 97 -9.00 -11.29 3.36
CA ARG A 97 -8.90 -10.19 4.32
C ARG A 97 -9.38 -10.67 5.70
N GLY A 98 -8.50 -10.60 6.71
CA GLY A 98 -8.81 -11.15 8.04
C GLY A 98 -8.87 -12.67 7.99
N GLY A 99 -9.96 -13.26 8.45
CA GLY A 99 -10.18 -14.70 8.44
C GLY A 99 -10.92 -15.20 7.17
N PRO A 100 -10.84 -16.52 6.87
CA PRO A 100 -11.50 -17.10 5.70
C PRO A 100 -13.01 -17.10 5.83
N SER A 101 -13.70 -16.83 4.73
CA SER A 101 -15.15 -16.97 4.58
C SER A 101 -15.53 -18.36 4.01
N ALA A 102 -16.84 -18.65 4.00
CA ALA A 102 -17.35 -19.85 3.32
C ALA A 102 -17.11 -19.80 1.80
N GLU A 103 -17.12 -18.60 1.21
CA GLU A 103 -16.85 -18.40 -0.21
C GLU A 103 -15.39 -18.63 -0.55
N ASP A 104 -14.45 -18.23 0.33
CA ASP A 104 -13.02 -18.50 0.16
C ASP A 104 -12.75 -20.01 0.22
N ALA A 105 -13.39 -20.74 1.14
CA ALA A 105 -13.30 -22.18 1.23
C ALA A 105 -13.88 -22.88 -0.02
N ALA A 106 -14.99 -22.36 -0.56
CA ALA A 106 -15.59 -22.88 -1.81
C ALA A 106 -14.66 -22.62 -3.01
N LEU A 107 -14.02 -21.44 -3.07
CA LEU A 107 -13.02 -21.10 -4.08
C LEU A 107 -11.81 -22.03 -4.00
N GLY A 108 -11.29 -22.30 -2.80
CA GLY A 108 -10.19 -23.24 -2.59
C GLY A 108 -10.51 -24.65 -3.09
N LYS A 109 -11.71 -25.15 -2.81
CA LYS A 109 -12.19 -26.46 -3.34
C LYS A 109 -12.31 -26.46 -4.86
N ARG A 110 -12.80 -25.37 -5.47
CA ARG A 110 -12.92 -25.21 -6.94
C ARG A 110 -11.54 -25.20 -7.63
N LEU A 111 -10.54 -24.61 -6.98
CA LEU A 111 -9.16 -24.60 -7.46
C LEU A 111 -8.52 -25.99 -7.39
N GLY A 112 -8.84 -26.78 -6.38
CA GLY A 112 -8.34 -28.15 -6.23
C GLY A 112 -6.81 -28.21 -6.23
N GLY A 113 -6.23 -28.95 -7.18
CA GLY A 113 -4.78 -29.11 -7.34
C GLY A 113 -4.03 -27.83 -7.72
N ARG A 114 -4.72 -26.83 -8.28
CA ARG A 114 -4.13 -25.53 -8.62
C ARG A 114 -3.92 -24.63 -7.39
N LEU A 115 -4.56 -24.92 -6.26
CA LEU A 115 -4.36 -24.15 -5.03
C LEU A 115 -2.96 -24.40 -4.47
N ILE A 116 -2.07 -23.41 -4.61
CA ILE A 116 -0.75 -23.41 -3.98
C ILE A 116 -0.88 -23.14 -2.48
N GLY A 117 -1.75 -22.21 -2.10
CA GLY A 117 -2.05 -21.86 -0.72
C GLY A 117 -2.83 -20.56 -0.61
N SER A 118 -2.88 -20.02 0.59
CA SER A 118 -3.56 -18.76 0.90
C SER A 118 -2.67 -17.79 1.66
N ILE A 119 -2.96 -16.49 1.49
CA ILE A 119 -2.34 -15.42 2.27
C ILE A 119 -3.47 -14.59 2.88
N ALA A 120 -3.51 -14.51 4.21
CA ALA A 120 -4.41 -13.61 4.90
C ALA A 120 -3.73 -12.25 5.11
N THR A 121 -4.48 -11.18 4.91
CA THR A 121 -4.03 -9.79 5.05
C THR A 121 -4.84 -9.07 6.12
N VAL A 122 -4.30 -7.96 6.66
CA VAL A 122 -4.99 -7.08 7.61
C VAL A 122 -5.51 -7.88 8.82
N VAL A 123 -4.65 -8.70 9.40
CA VAL A 123 -4.99 -9.53 10.55
C VAL A 123 -4.49 -8.84 11.82
N PRO A 124 -5.34 -8.59 12.84
CA PRO A 124 -4.85 -8.11 14.12
C PRO A 124 -3.76 -9.01 14.68
N PHE A 125 -2.71 -8.43 15.24
CA PHE A 125 -1.55 -9.21 15.72
C PHE A 125 -1.96 -10.32 16.70
N SER A 126 -2.95 -10.07 17.55
CA SER A 126 -3.49 -11.04 18.50
C SER A 126 -4.26 -12.20 17.87
N ALA A 127 -4.68 -12.09 16.59
CA ALA A 127 -5.51 -13.08 15.90
C ALA A 127 -4.72 -13.94 14.88
N ILE A 128 -3.42 -13.72 14.72
CA ILE A 128 -2.59 -14.40 13.70
C ILE A 128 -2.70 -15.92 13.78
N GLU A 129 -2.55 -16.51 14.98
CA GLU A 129 -2.61 -17.97 15.17
C GLU A 129 -4.01 -18.53 14.91
N ASP A 130 -5.05 -17.81 15.32
CA ASP A 130 -6.43 -18.23 15.12
C ASP A 130 -6.81 -18.20 13.64
N VAL A 131 -6.38 -17.17 12.91
CA VAL A 131 -6.59 -17.06 11.45
C VAL A 131 -5.81 -18.16 10.71
N ALA A 132 -4.56 -18.44 11.07
CA ALA A 132 -3.79 -19.52 10.47
C ALA A 132 -4.49 -20.87 10.66
N ARG A 133 -5.03 -21.11 11.84
CA ARG A 133 -5.81 -22.33 12.17
C ARG A 133 -7.11 -22.39 11.39
N ALA A 134 -7.82 -21.25 11.25
CA ALA A 134 -9.05 -21.17 10.47
C ALA A 134 -8.81 -21.43 8.97
N LEU A 135 -7.73 -20.92 8.40
CA LEU A 135 -7.32 -21.21 7.02
C LEU A 135 -7.03 -22.70 6.82
N THR A 136 -6.33 -23.33 7.78
CA THR A 136 -6.05 -24.76 7.74
C THR A 136 -7.33 -25.58 7.79
N ASN A 137 -8.27 -25.24 8.69
CA ASN A 137 -9.55 -25.92 8.81
C ASN A 137 -10.45 -25.75 7.57
N ALA A 138 -10.25 -24.68 6.80
CA ALA A 138 -10.93 -24.41 5.53
C ALA A 138 -10.24 -25.06 4.31
N ASP A 139 -9.20 -25.88 4.50
CA ASP A 139 -8.36 -26.48 3.45
C ASP A 139 -7.68 -25.46 2.53
N LEU A 140 -7.44 -24.23 3.00
CA LEU A 140 -6.84 -23.17 2.20
C LEU A 140 -5.29 -23.13 2.23
N ARG A 141 -4.64 -24.02 2.98
CA ARG A 141 -3.17 -24.18 3.01
C ARG A 141 -2.44 -22.85 3.25
N PRO A 142 -2.44 -22.30 4.47
CA PRO A 142 -1.84 -20.98 4.75
C PRO A 142 -0.36 -20.95 4.35
N LEU A 143 0.03 -19.98 3.51
CA LEU A 143 1.42 -19.65 3.18
C LEU A 143 1.92 -18.55 4.13
N ALA A 144 1.09 -17.55 4.39
CA ALA A 144 1.39 -16.46 5.29
C ALA A 144 0.12 -15.85 5.90
N VAL A 145 0.24 -15.31 7.10
CA VAL A 145 -0.77 -14.45 7.74
C VAL A 145 -0.08 -13.12 8.03
N LEU A 146 -0.52 -12.06 7.33
CA LEU A 146 0.08 -10.74 7.42
C LEU A 146 -0.67 -9.89 8.43
N PRO A 147 0.02 -9.37 9.45
CA PRO A 147 -0.58 -8.46 10.41
C PRO A 147 -1.01 -7.15 9.76
N GLU A 148 -1.83 -6.39 10.46
CA GLU A 148 -2.03 -4.97 10.19
C GLU A 148 -0.67 -4.26 10.25
N ASP A 149 -0.42 -3.39 9.28
CA ASP A 149 0.83 -2.65 9.18
C ASP A 149 0.54 -1.17 8.90
N ALA A 150 1.16 -0.27 9.65
CA ALA A 150 0.90 1.16 9.57
C ALA A 150 1.33 1.74 8.21
N CYS A 151 2.46 1.32 7.68
CA CYS A 151 2.95 1.77 6.38
C CYS A 151 2.02 1.31 5.25
N LEU A 152 1.57 0.05 5.27
CA LEU A 152 0.65 -0.48 4.25
C LEU A 152 -0.73 0.19 4.29
N ALA A 153 -1.21 0.59 5.46
CA ALA A 153 -2.47 1.30 5.63
C ALA A 153 -2.36 2.81 5.35
N ALA A 154 -1.16 3.37 5.37
CA ALA A 154 -0.92 4.79 5.27
C ALA A 154 -1.32 5.36 3.89
N PRO A 155 -1.99 6.53 3.83
CA PRO A 155 -2.13 7.29 2.59
C PRO A 155 -0.79 7.89 2.16
N SER A 156 -0.66 8.21 0.88
CA SER A 156 0.42 9.04 0.38
C SER A 156 0.15 10.53 0.60
N VAL A 157 1.16 11.38 0.43
CA VAL A 157 0.98 12.84 0.39
C VAL A 157 0.01 13.22 -0.73
N GLU A 158 0.05 12.50 -1.86
CA GLU A 158 -0.86 12.74 -2.98
C GLU A 158 -2.32 12.41 -2.63
N ASP A 159 -2.57 11.31 -1.91
CA ASP A 159 -3.92 10.98 -1.42
C ASP A 159 -4.47 12.08 -0.50
N ILE A 160 -3.62 12.60 0.38
CA ILE A 160 -3.96 13.72 1.28
C ILE A 160 -4.25 15.00 0.49
N ARG A 161 -3.41 15.33 -0.50
CA ARG A 161 -3.59 16.48 -1.37
C ARG A 161 -4.93 16.42 -2.10
N HIS A 162 -5.26 15.28 -2.68
CA HIS A 162 -6.53 15.06 -3.37
C HIS A 162 -7.74 15.16 -2.42
N ALA A 163 -7.68 14.53 -1.27
CA ALA A 163 -8.77 14.54 -0.31
C ALA A 163 -9.10 15.95 0.22
N LEU A 164 -8.09 16.80 0.34
CA LEU A 164 -8.25 18.19 0.77
C LEU A 164 -8.45 19.17 -0.39
N ALA A 165 -8.35 18.72 -1.65
CA ALA A 165 -8.23 19.60 -2.82
C ALA A 165 -7.20 20.73 -2.58
N ALA A 166 -6.04 20.35 -2.00
CA ALA A 166 -5.05 21.30 -1.55
C ALA A 166 -4.13 21.76 -2.68
N ASP A 167 -3.79 23.05 -2.65
CA ASP A 167 -2.78 23.63 -3.52
C ASP A 167 -1.38 23.27 -3.02
N VAL A 168 -0.45 22.99 -3.94
CA VAL A 168 0.95 22.74 -3.61
C VAL A 168 1.70 24.07 -3.54
N LEU A 169 2.18 24.45 -2.36
CA LEU A 169 3.02 25.64 -2.18
C LEU A 169 4.50 25.33 -2.37
N HIS A 170 4.92 24.13 -1.98
CA HIS A 170 6.26 23.61 -2.20
C HIS A 170 6.19 22.09 -2.38
N GLU A 171 6.87 21.59 -3.39
CA GLU A 171 7.00 20.16 -3.66
C GLU A 171 8.25 19.61 -2.98
N GLY A 172 8.06 18.68 -2.03
CA GLY A 172 9.15 17.97 -1.40
C GLY A 172 9.70 16.85 -2.30
N GLU A 173 10.54 16.00 -1.73
CA GLU A 173 11.24 14.96 -2.51
C GLU A 173 10.31 13.90 -3.10
N ASN A 174 9.18 13.58 -2.44
CA ASN A 174 8.35 12.46 -2.86
C ASN A 174 6.88 12.58 -2.41
N PHE A 175 5.97 12.73 -3.36
CA PHE A 175 4.52 12.71 -3.13
C PHE A 175 3.96 11.31 -2.77
N GLN A 176 4.69 10.25 -3.08
CA GLN A 176 4.28 8.86 -2.79
C GLN A 176 4.75 8.37 -1.41
N VAL A 177 5.33 9.25 -0.62
CA VAL A 177 5.72 8.92 0.77
C VAL A 177 4.49 8.53 1.58
N ALA A 178 4.59 7.42 2.33
CA ALA A 178 3.52 6.93 3.20
C ALA A 178 3.41 7.80 4.46
N ILE A 179 2.21 8.29 4.73
CA ILE A 179 1.91 9.11 5.92
C ILE A 179 1.24 8.24 6.98
N GLU A 180 2.05 7.69 7.86
CA GLU A 180 1.56 6.84 8.94
C GLU A 180 0.86 7.62 10.05
N ASN A 181 1.19 8.90 10.22
CA ASN A 181 0.76 9.72 11.33
C ASN A 181 0.20 11.06 10.88
N LEU A 182 -0.99 11.40 11.36
CA LEU A 182 -1.60 12.72 11.21
C LEU A 182 -1.49 13.48 12.52
N LEU A 183 -0.72 14.56 12.53
CA LEU A 183 -0.50 15.39 13.70
C LEU A 183 -1.22 16.72 13.55
N VAL A 184 -2.11 17.02 14.48
CA VAL A 184 -2.73 18.36 14.56
C VAL A 184 -1.86 19.20 15.48
N ALA A 185 -1.34 20.31 14.97
CA ALA A 185 -0.44 21.16 15.72
C ALA A 185 -1.08 21.66 17.03
N PRO A 186 -0.37 21.55 18.17
CA PRO A 186 -0.88 21.95 19.46
C PRO A 186 -1.07 23.47 19.55
N VAL A 187 -1.85 23.90 20.52
CA VAL A 187 -2.07 25.35 20.77
C VAL A 187 -0.77 26.04 21.22
N TYR A 188 0.13 25.30 21.87
CA TYR A 188 1.40 25.81 22.40
C TYR A 188 2.60 25.28 21.62
N THR A 189 3.57 26.16 21.41
CA THR A 189 4.80 25.88 20.63
C THR A 189 5.86 25.13 21.43
N ASP A 190 5.85 25.30 22.76
CA ASP A 190 6.84 24.68 23.62
C ASP A 190 6.80 23.15 23.52
N GLY A 191 7.89 22.57 23.04
CA GLY A 191 8.01 21.14 22.82
C GLY A 191 7.45 20.60 21.49
N ALA A 192 6.76 21.41 20.67
CA ALA A 192 6.19 20.97 19.41
C ALA A 192 7.24 20.33 18.49
N LYS A 193 8.39 20.96 18.31
CA LYS A 193 9.49 20.41 17.49
C LYS A 193 9.98 19.05 17.99
N VAL A 194 10.10 18.88 19.30
CA VAL A 194 10.54 17.60 19.90
C VAL A 194 9.47 16.53 19.68
N HIS A 195 8.20 16.90 19.78
CA HIS A 195 7.09 16.00 19.50
C HIS A 195 7.07 15.58 18.02
N PHE A 196 7.14 16.52 17.08
CA PHE A 196 7.13 16.24 15.65
C PHE A 196 8.31 15.38 15.20
N ARG A 197 9.49 15.59 15.76
CA ARG A 197 10.70 14.78 15.44
C ARG A 197 10.55 13.29 15.71
N ARG A 198 9.63 12.87 16.60
CA ARG A 198 9.35 11.45 16.85
C ARG A 198 8.73 10.76 15.64
N TYR A 199 8.14 11.54 14.73
CA TYR A 199 7.44 11.06 13.54
C TYR A 199 8.08 11.58 12.25
N ARG A 200 9.40 11.87 12.33
CA ARG A 200 10.19 12.33 11.20
C ARG A 200 10.04 11.39 10.00
N GLY A 201 9.76 11.94 8.81
CA GLY A 201 9.63 11.18 7.57
C GLY A 201 8.38 10.34 7.43
N THR A 202 7.47 10.32 8.44
CA THR A 202 6.23 9.52 8.42
C THR A 202 4.98 10.30 8.81
N ALA A 203 5.09 11.60 9.03
CA ALA A 203 3.96 12.40 9.49
C ALA A 203 3.54 13.50 8.53
N ALA A 204 2.22 13.73 8.48
CA ALA A 204 1.65 15.00 8.04
C ALA A 204 1.27 15.87 9.25
N VAL A 205 1.65 17.14 9.23
CA VAL A 205 1.34 18.09 10.32
C VAL A 205 0.38 19.15 9.82
N LEU A 206 -0.79 19.27 10.46
CA LEU A 206 -1.78 20.31 10.18
C LEU A 206 -1.60 21.49 11.12
N ALA A 207 -1.48 22.69 10.56
CA ALA A 207 -1.45 23.93 11.33
C ALA A 207 -2.13 25.08 10.58
N PRO A 208 -2.82 25.99 11.27
CA PRO A 208 -3.37 27.18 10.63
C PRO A 208 -2.26 28.13 10.14
N SER A 209 -2.52 28.87 9.06
CA SER A 209 -1.56 29.76 8.39
C SER A 209 -0.92 30.82 9.31
N TYR A 210 -1.64 31.27 10.33
CA TYR A 210 -1.15 32.26 11.29
C TYR A 210 -0.23 31.70 12.39
N LYS A 211 -0.08 30.37 12.45
CA LYS A 211 0.81 29.69 13.42
C LYS A 211 2.20 29.43 12.81
N THR A 212 2.88 30.53 12.42
CA THR A 212 4.20 30.49 11.79
C THR A 212 5.21 29.63 12.55
N ASP A 213 5.23 29.74 13.87
CA ASP A 213 6.10 29.02 14.79
C ASP A 213 5.90 27.49 14.74
N LEU A 214 4.65 27.03 14.66
CA LEU A 214 4.31 25.60 14.55
C LEU A 214 4.62 25.06 13.14
N LEU A 215 4.36 25.84 12.10
CA LEU A 215 4.71 25.50 10.72
C LEU A 215 6.24 25.34 10.58
N LEU A 216 7.02 26.29 11.10
CA LEU A 216 8.48 26.19 11.10
C LEU A 216 8.98 25.00 11.93
N ALA A 217 8.38 24.74 13.10
CA ALA A 217 8.75 23.61 13.93
C ALA A 217 8.50 22.26 13.22
N ALA A 218 7.41 22.14 12.43
CA ALA A 218 7.10 20.95 11.65
C ALA A 218 8.09 20.75 10.49
N ILE A 219 8.42 21.83 9.77
CA ILE A 219 9.42 21.81 8.69
C ILE A 219 10.80 21.42 9.25
N GLU A 220 11.24 22.06 10.34
CA GLU A 220 12.52 21.75 10.98
C GLU A 220 12.57 20.37 11.65
N ALA A 221 11.43 19.76 11.90
CA ALA A 221 11.32 18.39 12.38
C ALA A 221 11.34 17.37 11.23
N GLU A 222 11.41 17.84 9.97
CA GLU A 222 11.40 17.02 8.77
C GLU A 222 10.12 16.14 8.70
N ALA A 223 8.96 16.76 8.95
CA ALA A 223 7.69 16.13 8.62
C ALA A 223 7.63 15.84 7.11
N SER A 224 7.03 14.74 6.69
CA SER A 224 6.91 14.44 5.25
C SER A 224 6.05 15.46 4.53
N CYS A 225 5.02 15.95 5.23
CA CYS A 225 4.07 16.92 4.70
C CYS A 225 3.63 17.93 5.79
N VAL A 226 3.57 19.20 5.44
CA VAL A 226 2.98 20.24 6.28
C VAL A 226 1.76 20.80 5.56
N ILE A 227 0.61 20.77 6.21
CA ILE A 227 -0.67 21.19 5.67
C ILE A 227 -1.08 22.49 6.35
N VAL A 228 -1.02 23.58 5.59
CA VAL A 228 -1.49 24.91 6.01
C VAL A 228 -3.00 24.94 5.84
N THR A 229 -3.74 25.19 6.92
CA THR A 229 -5.21 25.24 6.91
C THR A 229 -5.74 26.67 6.97
N GLY A 230 -7.00 26.86 6.53
CA GLY A 230 -7.71 28.15 6.58
C GLY A 230 -7.65 28.97 5.31
N GLY A 231 -7.11 28.44 4.21
CA GLY A 231 -7.15 29.08 2.89
C GLY A 231 -6.27 30.33 2.72
N HIS A 232 -5.45 30.66 3.71
CA HIS A 232 -4.54 31.81 3.65
C HIS A 232 -3.10 31.34 3.54
N GLN A 233 -2.33 32.01 2.71
CA GLN A 233 -0.90 31.74 2.58
C GLN A 233 -0.17 31.96 3.91
N PRO A 234 0.80 31.11 4.24
CA PRO A 234 1.64 31.30 5.42
C PRO A 234 2.60 32.48 5.21
N SER A 235 3.29 32.88 6.26
CA SER A 235 4.29 33.95 6.19
C SER A 235 5.45 33.61 5.24
N HIS A 236 6.12 34.63 4.69
CA HIS A 236 7.32 34.45 3.85
C HIS A 236 8.38 33.59 4.52
N TYR A 237 8.57 33.70 5.84
CA TYR A 237 9.52 32.92 6.59
C TYR A 237 9.27 31.39 6.47
N VAL A 238 8.02 30.99 6.35
CA VAL A 238 7.66 29.56 6.16
C VAL A 238 8.02 29.13 4.73
N ILE A 239 7.71 29.98 3.73
CA ILE A 239 8.02 29.70 2.34
C ILE A 239 9.54 29.60 2.13
N ASP A 240 10.29 30.61 2.57
CA ASP A 240 11.75 30.66 2.45
C ASP A 240 12.42 29.48 3.17
N ARG A 241 11.81 29.00 4.24
CA ARG A 241 12.36 27.88 5.01
C ARG A 241 12.11 26.55 4.32
N VAL A 242 10.90 26.30 3.81
CA VAL A 242 10.54 25.02 3.19
C VAL A 242 11.30 24.76 1.90
N GLU A 243 11.66 25.80 1.13
CA GLU A 243 12.45 25.68 -0.10
C GLU A 243 13.82 25.00 0.08
N ARG A 244 14.29 24.87 1.31
CA ARG A 244 15.60 24.28 1.66
C ARG A 244 15.45 22.89 2.29
N GLU A 245 14.24 22.38 2.38
CA GLU A 245 13.96 21.14 3.10
C GLU A 245 13.16 20.16 2.20
N PRO A 246 13.29 18.86 2.42
CA PRO A 246 12.60 17.85 1.61
C PRO A 246 11.09 17.71 1.94
N VAL A 247 10.51 18.71 2.56
CA VAL A 247 9.16 18.72 3.12
C VAL A 247 8.16 19.25 2.10
N THR A 248 7.08 18.53 1.84
CA THR A 248 5.97 19.03 1.01
C THR A 248 5.11 20.01 1.82
N LEU A 249 4.84 21.20 1.25
CA LEU A 249 3.95 22.19 1.85
C LEU A 249 2.67 22.34 1.03
N LEU A 250 1.54 22.00 1.66
CA LEU A 250 0.21 22.06 1.06
C LEU A 250 -0.61 23.21 1.69
N LEU A 251 -1.47 23.85 0.87
CA LEU A 251 -2.46 24.82 1.33
C LEU A 251 -3.86 24.28 1.15
N ALA A 252 -4.56 24.00 2.24
CA ALA A 252 -5.94 23.57 2.25
C ALA A 252 -6.89 24.74 2.55
N GLN A 253 -7.99 24.84 1.81
CA GLN A 253 -9.04 25.84 2.04
C GLN A 253 -9.81 25.57 3.34
N HIS A 254 -9.82 24.34 3.78
CA HIS A 254 -10.50 23.89 4.99
C HIS A 254 -9.91 24.50 6.26
N GLN A 255 -10.77 24.83 7.22
CA GLN A 255 -10.32 25.09 8.60
C GLN A 255 -9.78 23.79 9.21
N THR A 256 -8.88 23.89 10.19
CA THR A 256 -8.14 22.74 10.73
C THR A 256 -9.04 21.55 11.10
N LEU A 257 -10.15 21.77 11.82
CA LEU A 257 -11.05 20.69 12.22
C LEU A 257 -11.78 20.06 11.01
N ALA A 258 -12.18 20.87 10.04
CA ALA A 258 -12.80 20.39 8.81
C ALA A 258 -11.80 19.58 7.95
N ALA A 259 -10.53 20.00 7.91
CA ALA A 259 -9.46 19.24 7.24
C ALA A 259 -9.26 17.86 7.90
N VAL A 260 -9.24 17.79 9.24
CA VAL A 260 -9.16 16.52 9.95
C VAL A 260 -10.35 15.61 9.62
N SER A 261 -11.57 16.16 9.59
CA SER A 261 -12.77 15.40 9.21
C SER A 261 -12.71 14.90 7.76
N ALA A 262 -12.24 15.73 6.81
CA ALA A 262 -12.09 15.33 5.41
C ALA A 262 -11.05 14.22 5.22
N LEU A 263 -10.05 14.16 6.09
CA LEU A 263 -9.02 13.14 6.06
C LEU A 263 -9.39 11.84 6.77
N SER A 264 -10.49 11.80 7.54
CA SER A 264 -10.85 10.63 8.37
C SER A 264 -10.96 9.32 7.57
N ASP A 265 -11.43 9.39 6.33
CA ASP A 265 -11.65 8.22 5.49
C ASP A 265 -10.44 7.87 4.60
N VAL A 266 -9.44 8.74 4.52
CA VAL A 266 -8.29 8.57 3.62
C VAL A 266 -7.48 7.33 3.98
N TRP A 267 -7.28 7.07 5.29
CA TRP A 267 -6.58 5.86 5.77
C TRP A 267 -7.32 4.56 5.46
N THR A 268 -8.64 4.59 5.33
CA THR A 268 -9.42 3.40 4.98
C THR A 268 -9.51 3.17 3.47
N ALA A 269 -9.28 4.22 2.68
CA ALA A 269 -9.41 4.21 1.22
C ALA A 269 -8.07 4.26 0.48
N SER A 270 -6.93 4.40 1.20
CA SER A 270 -5.62 4.59 0.57
C SER A 270 -5.27 3.45 -0.39
N ALA A 271 -4.75 3.82 -1.55
CA ALA A 271 -4.26 2.87 -2.53
C ALA A 271 -2.91 2.27 -2.09
N PHE A 272 -2.62 1.07 -2.60
CA PHE A 272 -1.29 0.49 -2.47
C PHE A 272 -0.41 1.08 -3.58
N ALA A 273 0.52 1.95 -3.22
CA ALA A 273 1.46 2.59 -4.15
C ALA A 273 2.77 2.96 -3.46
N GLY A 274 3.85 3.07 -4.24
CA GLY A 274 5.16 3.51 -3.78
C GLY A 274 6.07 2.38 -3.29
N GLU A 275 7.39 2.63 -3.38
CA GLU A 275 8.42 1.64 -3.03
C GLU A 275 8.40 1.28 -1.53
N ALA A 276 8.09 2.24 -0.65
CA ALA A 276 8.04 2.00 0.79
C ALA A 276 7.01 0.92 1.16
N LYS A 277 5.82 0.93 0.53
CA LYS A 277 4.80 -0.10 0.74
C LYS A 277 5.22 -1.44 0.14
N ALA A 278 5.87 -1.44 -1.02
CA ALA A 278 6.40 -2.67 -1.63
C ALA A 278 7.45 -3.32 -0.73
N GLU A 279 8.39 -2.54 -0.18
CA GLU A 279 9.40 -3.04 0.77
C GLU A 279 8.77 -3.52 2.07
N ALA A 280 7.79 -2.80 2.62
CA ALA A 280 7.08 -3.20 3.83
C ALA A 280 6.36 -4.56 3.66
N VAL A 281 5.62 -4.76 2.57
CA VAL A 281 4.96 -6.05 2.33
C VAL A 281 5.96 -7.17 2.06
N PHE A 282 7.06 -6.89 1.35
CA PHE A 282 8.12 -7.88 1.16
C PHE A 282 8.72 -8.31 2.50
N ALA A 283 9.07 -7.39 3.38
CA ALA A 283 9.60 -7.69 4.72
C ALA A 283 8.63 -8.55 5.55
N LEU A 284 7.32 -8.31 5.44
CA LEU A 284 6.32 -9.16 6.08
C LEU A 284 6.27 -10.57 5.49
N LEU A 285 6.46 -10.72 4.17
CA LEU A 285 6.42 -12.02 3.48
C LEU A 285 7.72 -12.79 3.64
N GLU A 286 8.88 -12.11 3.63
CA GLU A 286 10.21 -12.72 3.64
C GLU A 286 10.38 -13.71 4.78
N SER A 287 9.93 -13.32 5.99
CA SER A 287 10.04 -14.16 7.19
C SER A 287 8.98 -15.27 7.30
N ARG A 288 7.98 -15.29 6.41
CA ARG A 288 6.81 -16.19 6.51
C ARG A 288 6.69 -17.17 5.36
N ILE A 289 7.30 -16.88 4.20
CA ILE A 289 7.23 -17.72 3.00
C ILE A 289 8.52 -18.53 2.86
N ASP A 290 8.37 -19.83 2.66
CA ASP A 290 9.43 -20.68 2.13
C ASP A 290 9.52 -20.46 0.61
N TRP A 291 10.38 -19.53 0.20
CA TRP A 291 10.56 -19.14 -1.20
C TRP A 291 11.01 -20.31 -2.08
N ALA A 292 11.92 -21.16 -1.58
CA ALA A 292 12.42 -22.32 -2.32
C ALA A 292 11.30 -23.33 -2.59
N ALA A 293 10.46 -23.61 -1.57
CA ALA A 293 9.30 -24.48 -1.74
C ALA A 293 8.25 -23.88 -2.66
N LEU A 294 8.02 -22.56 -2.59
CA LEU A 294 7.07 -21.87 -3.47
C LEU A 294 7.51 -21.92 -4.92
N ILE A 295 8.79 -21.59 -5.22
CA ILE A 295 9.36 -21.68 -6.57
C ILE A 295 9.27 -23.11 -7.12
N LYS A 296 9.56 -24.11 -6.29
CA LYS A 296 9.47 -25.53 -6.71
C LYS A 296 8.04 -25.94 -7.08
N LYS A 297 7.03 -25.39 -6.40
CA LYS A 297 5.61 -25.67 -6.73
C LYS A 297 5.14 -25.01 -8.03
N LEU A 298 5.86 -23.98 -8.51
CA LEU A 298 5.55 -23.27 -9.76
C LEU A 298 6.28 -23.87 -10.97
N ALA A 299 7.36 -24.62 -10.74
CA ALA A 299 8.14 -25.27 -11.79
C ALA A 299 7.44 -26.53 -12.32
#